data_73ac9e3241254f6f37908078f2b9cc62
#
_entry.id   73ac9e3241254f6f37908078f2b9cc62
#
_cell.length_a   1.000
_cell.length_b   1.000
_cell.length_c   1.000
_cell.angle_alpha   90.00
_cell.angle_beta   90.00
_cell.angle_gamma   90.00
#
_symmetry.space_group_name_H-M   'P 1'
#
loop_
_entity.id
_entity.type
_entity.pdbx_description
1 polymer ?
#
loop_
_entity_poly.entity_id
_entity_poly.type
_entity_poly.pdbx_seq_one_letter_code
_entity_poly.pdbx_strand_id
1 'polypeptide(L)'
;MSAPEAWKIAIIGTGAMGSIYAVMMAEAGHEVWAVDSWQDHVSAINSVGLRLEGPGGDRTASSIRASSRAEDVGACDLYVIATKANAVGEAARAVAGLMRPDSLVLTIQNGLGAADRIGAHMATDNVLLGVADGFGASMRGPGHAHHNAMRLIRLGEINGGVTARLQRLETLWQAAGFTARAFEDITQLIWEKFVCNVTLSAPCTAFDCNVGALMANDEAWEVALGCAREAHACGIAEGVNFSFEDLDRYVTDFASLMPNASPSLRLDHLAGKASEIDAINGMVPVLGARHGIETPFNETLTAIVRAREAAFGSD
;
A
#
# COMPACT_ATOMS: atom_id res chain seq x y z
N MET A 1 -4.90 -1.84 -35.51
CA MET A 1 -5.22 -2.01 -34.09
C MET A 1 -5.80 -0.69 -33.62
N SER A 2 -7.03 -0.65 -33.10
CA SER A 2 -7.60 0.56 -32.49
C SER A 2 -6.74 0.94 -31.28
N ALA A 3 -6.51 2.25 -31.07
CA ALA A 3 -5.87 2.74 -29.87
C ALA A 3 -6.60 2.18 -28.63
N PRO A 4 -5.90 1.80 -27.56
CA PRO A 4 -6.55 1.37 -26.34
C PRO A 4 -7.48 2.50 -25.83
N GLU A 5 -8.63 2.11 -25.33
CA GLU A 5 -9.61 3.04 -24.76
C GLU A 5 -8.97 3.88 -23.66
N ALA A 6 -9.01 5.21 -23.78
CA ALA A 6 -8.50 6.11 -22.77
C ALA A 6 -9.44 6.12 -21.56
N TRP A 7 -8.92 5.82 -20.38
CA TRP A 7 -9.65 5.88 -19.12
C TRP A 7 -9.44 7.22 -18.44
N LYS A 8 -10.45 7.66 -17.70
CA LYS A 8 -10.32 8.74 -16.73
C LYS A 8 -10.02 8.13 -15.36
N ILE A 9 -8.86 8.45 -14.80
CA ILE A 9 -8.30 7.83 -13.60
C ILE A 9 -8.03 8.89 -12.54
N ALA A 10 -8.52 8.68 -11.34
CA ALA A 10 -8.18 9.49 -10.17
C ALA A 10 -7.25 8.69 -9.23
N ILE A 11 -6.09 9.25 -8.92
CA ILE A 11 -5.19 8.72 -7.88
C ILE A 11 -5.44 9.50 -6.59
N ILE A 12 -6.08 8.85 -5.62
CA ILE A 12 -6.41 9.43 -4.32
C ILE A 12 -5.26 9.13 -3.35
N GLY A 13 -4.52 10.14 -2.97
CA GLY A 13 -3.24 10.03 -2.28
C GLY A 13 -2.09 9.95 -3.29
N THR A 14 -1.71 11.11 -3.83
CA THR A 14 -0.61 11.21 -4.80
C THR A 14 0.73 11.45 -4.08
N GLY A 15 0.97 10.72 -2.99
CA GLY A 15 2.28 10.64 -2.34
C GLY A 15 3.30 9.91 -3.20
N ALA A 16 4.33 9.32 -2.60
CA ALA A 16 5.43 8.69 -3.34
C ALA A 16 4.94 7.59 -4.31
N MET A 17 4.11 6.64 -3.84
CA MET A 17 3.57 5.56 -4.67
C MET A 17 2.54 6.07 -5.67
N GLY A 18 1.58 6.89 -5.22
CA GLY A 18 0.55 7.46 -6.09
C GLY A 18 1.12 8.31 -7.22
N SER A 19 2.26 8.99 -7.00
CA SER A 19 2.97 9.74 -8.04
C SER A 19 3.49 8.83 -9.16
N ILE A 20 4.03 7.65 -8.82
CA ILE A 20 4.46 6.68 -9.84
C ILE A 20 3.26 6.22 -10.68
N TYR A 21 2.15 5.87 -10.01
CA TYR A 21 0.93 5.42 -10.69
C TYR A 21 0.40 6.52 -11.62
N ALA A 22 0.32 7.76 -11.12
CA ALA A 22 -0.17 8.89 -11.89
C ALA A 22 0.66 9.16 -13.15
N VAL A 23 1.99 9.21 -13.02
CA VAL A 23 2.89 9.49 -14.15
C VAL A 23 2.80 8.38 -15.20
N MET A 24 2.93 7.11 -14.80
CA MET A 24 2.92 6.00 -15.75
C MET A 24 1.57 5.85 -16.46
N MET A 25 0.44 6.07 -15.78
CA MET A 25 -0.89 6.06 -16.38
C MET A 25 -1.07 7.23 -17.36
N ALA A 26 -0.57 8.42 -17.03
CA ALA A 26 -0.63 9.58 -17.93
C ALA A 26 0.23 9.39 -19.19
N GLU A 27 1.42 8.81 -19.06
CA GLU A 27 2.31 8.46 -20.18
C GLU A 27 1.69 7.39 -21.11
N ALA A 28 0.83 6.53 -20.57
CA ALA A 28 0.06 5.56 -21.34
C ALA A 28 -1.14 6.18 -22.09
N GLY A 29 -1.37 7.50 -21.95
CA GLY A 29 -2.41 8.23 -22.67
C GLY A 29 -3.76 8.31 -21.96
N HIS A 30 -3.83 8.02 -20.68
CA HIS A 30 -5.03 8.15 -19.86
C HIS A 30 -5.22 9.59 -19.36
N GLU A 31 -6.48 10.01 -19.12
CA GLU A 31 -6.78 11.24 -18.39
C GLU A 31 -6.56 11.00 -16.89
N VAL A 32 -5.53 11.63 -16.30
CA VAL A 32 -5.14 11.38 -14.92
C VAL A 32 -5.33 12.60 -14.04
N TRP A 33 -5.97 12.39 -12.91
CA TRP A 33 -6.10 13.34 -11.82
C TRP A 33 -5.34 12.87 -10.60
N ALA A 34 -4.49 13.75 -10.06
CA ALA A 34 -3.78 13.57 -8.80
C ALA A 34 -4.57 14.27 -7.69
N VAL A 35 -4.98 13.53 -6.67
CA VAL A 35 -5.69 14.11 -5.51
C VAL A 35 -4.83 13.92 -4.27
N ASP A 36 -4.44 15.04 -3.64
CA ASP A 36 -3.61 15.00 -2.42
C ASP A 36 -3.88 16.22 -1.53
N SER A 37 -3.83 16.04 -0.21
CA SER A 37 -4.02 17.12 0.76
C SER A 37 -2.84 18.09 0.83
N TRP A 38 -1.67 17.72 0.32
CA TRP A 38 -0.46 18.55 0.32
C TRP A 38 -0.54 19.64 -0.74
N GLN A 39 -0.94 20.85 -0.32
CA GLN A 39 -1.21 21.98 -1.22
C GLN A 39 -0.03 22.37 -2.12
N ASP A 40 1.20 22.36 -1.57
CA ASP A 40 2.40 22.68 -2.37
C ASP A 40 2.62 21.65 -3.48
N HIS A 41 2.32 20.37 -3.20
CA HIS A 41 2.42 19.29 -4.16
C HIS A 41 1.38 19.46 -5.29
N VAL A 42 0.13 19.75 -4.93
CA VAL A 42 -0.95 20.04 -5.89
C VAL A 42 -0.59 21.24 -6.75
N SER A 43 -0.09 22.33 -6.15
CA SER A 43 0.31 23.54 -6.85
C SER A 43 1.47 23.29 -7.82
N ALA A 44 2.47 22.53 -7.40
CA ALA A 44 3.62 22.16 -8.24
C ALA A 44 3.17 21.34 -9.45
N ILE A 45 2.32 20.31 -9.24
CA ILE A 45 1.79 19.49 -10.35
C ILE A 45 1.06 20.36 -11.38
N ASN A 46 0.17 21.26 -10.94
CA ASN A 46 -0.59 22.11 -11.84
C ASN A 46 0.26 23.16 -12.58
N SER A 47 1.40 23.58 -12.01
CA SER A 47 2.24 24.62 -12.61
C SER A 47 3.28 24.05 -13.60
N VAL A 48 3.93 22.94 -13.25
CA VAL A 48 5.07 22.38 -14.01
C VAL A 48 4.90 20.91 -14.39
N GLY A 49 3.86 20.24 -13.90
CA GLY A 49 3.66 18.80 -14.05
C GLY A 49 4.26 17.98 -12.90
N LEU A 50 4.02 16.68 -12.93
CA LEU A 50 4.53 15.73 -11.94
C LEU A 50 5.83 15.08 -12.47
N ARG A 51 6.95 15.38 -11.81
CA ARG A 51 8.28 14.86 -12.13
C ARG A 51 8.52 13.52 -11.46
N LEU A 52 9.00 12.56 -12.24
CA LEU A 52 9.38 11.23 -11.78
C LEU A 52 10.79 10.87 -12.24
N GLU A 53 11.69 10.67 -11.27
CA GLU A 53 13.02 10.11 -11.49
C GLU A 53 13.04 8.62 -11.17
N GLY A 54 13.96 7.86 -11.77
CA GLY A 54 14.17 6.45 -11.44
C GLY A 54 14.63 5.61 -12.62
N PRO A 55 14.39 4.29 -12.60
CA PRO A 55 14.83 3.37 -13.65
C PRO A 55 14.34 3.73 -15.06
N GLY A 56 13.19 4.41 -15.17
CA GLY A 56 12.64 4.91 -16.44
C GLY A 56 13.20 6.26 -16.89
N GLY A 57 14.26 6.76 -16.24
CA GLY A 57 14.83 8.08 -16.49
C GLY A 57 14.20 9.20 -15.65
N ASP A 58 14.55 10.44 -15.99
CA ASP A 58 13.99 11.66 -15.38
C ASP A 58 12.99 12.26 -16.37
N ARG A 59 11.72 12.33 -15.98
CA ARG A 59 10.63 12.75 -16.86
C ARG A 59 9.54 13.50 -16.10
N THR A 60 8.77 14.33 -16.82
CA THR A 60 7.71 15.13 -16.24
C THR A 60 6.42 14.96 -17.05
N ALA A 61 5.36 14.50 -16.37
CA ALA A 61 4.02 14.38 -16.94
C ALA A 61 3.25 15.69 -16.72
N SER A 62 3.17 16.54 -17.75
CA SER A 62 2.48 17.83 -17.70
C SER A 62 0.98 17.75 -17.99
N SER A 63 0.48 16.60 -18.42
CA SER A 63 -0.95 16.37 -18.69
C SER A 63 -1.77 16.06 -17.44
N ILE A 64 -1.12 15.76 -16.31
CA ILE A 64 -1.78 15.46 -15.04
C ILE A 64 -2.38 16.73 -14.46
N ARG A 65 -3.66 16.65 -14.08
CA ARG A 65 -4.34 17.68 -13.29
C ARG A 65 -4.30 17.30 -11.82
N ALA A 66 -4.22 18.28 -10.94
CA ALA A 66 -4.19 18.00 -9.49
C ALA A 66 -5.21 18.84 -8.75
N SER A 67 -5.81 18.26 -7.71
CA SER A 67 -6.70 18.97 -6.77
C SER A 67 -6.49 18.43 -5.35
N SER A 68 -6.81 19.26 -4.36
CA SER A 68 -6.90 18.80 -2.96
C SER A 68 -8.26 18.18 -2.61
N ARG A 69 -9.21 18.16 -3.53
CA ARG A 69 -10.57 17.69 -3.34
C ARG A 69 -10.94 16.70 -4.42
N ALA A 70 -11.45 15.54 -4.01
CA ALA A 70 -11.91 14.51 -4.95
C ALA A 70 -13.13 15.00 -5.78
N GLU A 71 -13.96 15.88 -5.21
CA GLU A 71 -15.16 16.42 -5.89
C GLU A 71 -14.81 17.19 -7.15
N ASP A 72 -13.66 17.84 -7.22
CA ASP A 72 -13.20 18.58 -8.40
C ASP A 72 -12.90 17.67 -9.59
N VAL A 73 -12.68 16.39 -9.34
CA VAL A 73 -12.37 15.39 -10.37
C VAL A 73 -13.62 14.92 -11.09
N GLY A 74 -14.73 14.79 -10.37
CA GLY A 74 -15.98 14.24 -10.88
C GLY A 74 -15.90 12.73 -11.13
N ALA A 75 -16.81 12.21 -11.95
CA ALA A 75 -16.88 10.76 -12.21
C ALA A 75 -15.67 10.27 -13.02
N CYS A 76 -15.09 9.15 -12.58
CA CYS A 76 -13.96 8.46 -13.21
C CYS A 76 -14.30 7.00 -13.53
N ASP A 77 -13.53 6.42 -14.44
CA ASP A 77 -13.59 4.98 -14.75
C ASP A 77 -12.88 4.17 -13.63
N LEU A 78 -11.79 4.74 -13.07
CA LEU A 78 -11.01 4.12 -12.01
C LEU A 78 -10.61 5.15 -10.95
N TYR A 79 -10.84 4.81 -9.70
CA TYR A 79 -10.26 5.48 -8.54
C TYR A 79 -9.22 4.57 -7.90
N VAL A 80 -7.96 4.99 -7.86
CA VAL A 80 -6.90 4.28 -7.16
C VAL A 80 -6.69 4.93 -5.80
N ILE A 81 -7.08 4.27 -4.72
CA ILE A 81 -6.82 4.73 -3.37
C ILE A 81 -5.40 4.30 -2.99
N ALA A 82 -4.48 5.26 -2.99
CA ALA A 82 -3.06 5.08 -2.69
C ALA A 82 -2.61 5.92 -1.46
N THR A 83 -3.58 6.30 -0.62
CA THR A 83 -3.33 6.97 0.67
C THR A 83 -2.66 6.02 1.66
N LYS A 84 -2.13 6.54 2.77
CA LYS A 84 -1.79 5.69 3.92
C LYS A 84 -3.06 5.02 4.48
N ALA A 85 -2.89 3.88 5.13
CA ALA A 85 -3.99 3.02 5.58
C ALA A 85 -5.03 3.73 6.47
N ASN A 86 -4.60 4.69 7.30
CA ASN A 86 -5.48 5.47 8.16
C ASN A 86 -6.42 6.42 7.40
N ALA A 87 -6.06 6.84 6.18
CA ALA A 87 -6.85 7.76 5.36
C ALA A 87 -7.73 7.05 4.30
N VAL A 88 -7.70 5.71 4.23
CA VAL A 88 -8.50 4.92 3.25
C VAL A 88 -9.99 5.16 3.39
N GLY A 89 -10.52 5.18 4.62
CA GLY A 89 -11.95 5.41 4.87
C GLY A 89 -12.41 6.81 4.42
N GLU A 90 -11.59 7.84 4.67
CA GLU A 90 -11.87 9.20 4.21
C GLU A 90 -11.83 9.30 2.69
N ALA A 91 -10.83 8.67 2.06
CA ALA A 91 -10.73 8.59 0.61
C ALA A 91 -11.96 7.89 0.01
N ALA A 92 -12.39 6.76 0.57
CA ALA A 92 -13.58 6.05 0.13
C ALA A 92 -14.83 6.91 0.24
N ARG A 93 -15.03 7.62 1.36
CA ARG A 93 -16.14 8.55 1.55
C ARG A 93 -16.16 9.66 0.51
N ALA A 94 -14.98 10.21 0.18
CA ALA A 94 -14.86 11.30 -0.80
C ALA A 94 -15.21 10.83 -2.22
N VAL A 95 -14.90 9.59 -2.60
CA VAL A 95 -15.19 9.07 -3.95
C VAL A 95 -16.58 8.45 -4.09
N ALA A 96 -17.20 8.01 -3.00
CA ALA A 96 -18.47 7.28 -3.02
C ALA A 96 -19.58 8.00 -3.80
N GLY A 97 -19.69 9.33 -3.62
CA GLY A 97 -20.70 10.17 -4.30
C GLY A 97 -20.36 10.52 -5.75
N LEU A 98 -19.16 10.17 -6.23
CA LEU A 98 -18.68 10.50 -7.57
C LEU A 98 -18.75 9.31 -8.54
N MET A 99 -18.93 8.11 -8.00
CA MET A 99 -18.91 6.87 -8.78
C MET A 99 -20.13 6.72 -9.67
N ARG A 100 -19.89 6.24 -10.90
CA ARG A 100 -20.89 5.65 -11.77
C ARG A 100 -21.06 4.17 -11.48
N PRO A 101 -22.13 3.51 -11.95
CA PRO A 101 -22.33 2.07 -11.74
C PRO A 101 -21.19 1.19 -12.27
N ASP A 102 -20.47 1.66 -13.29
CA ASP A 102 -19.35 0.99 -13.95
C ASP A 102 -17.98 1.46 -13.48
N SER A 103 -17.91 2.45 -12.57
CA SER A 103 -16.67 2.91 -11.95
C SER A 103 -16.04 1.80 -11.10
N LEU A 104 -14.71 1.68 -11.14
CA LEU A 104 -13.93 0.76 -10.32
C LEU A 104 -13.16 1.53 -9.23
N VAL A 105 -12.96 0.89 -8.10
CA VAL A 105 -12.05 1.35 -7.04
C VAL A 105 -10.97 0.29 -6.85
N LEU A 106 -9.72 0.68 -6.95
CA LEU A 106 -8.58 -0.15 -6.58
C LEU A 106 -7.96 0.41 -5.30
N THR A 107 -7.85 -0.41 -4.26
CA THR A 107 -7.14 -0.07 -3.03
C THR A 107 -5.83 -0.85 -2.97
N ILE A 108 -4.69 -0.17 -2.67
CA ILE A 108 -3.34 -0.76 -2.81
C ILE A 108 -2.42 -0.35 -1.65
N GLN A 109 -2.89 -0.52 -0.42
CA GLN A 109 -2.13 -0.22 0.79
C GLN A 109 -1.30 -1.40 1.28
N ASN A 110 -0.35 -1.08 2.17
CA ASN A 110 0.26 -2.08 3.04
C ASN A 110 -0.66 -2.38 4.23
N GLY A 111 -0.52 -3.58 4.81
CA GLY A 111 -1.30 -4.00 5.96
C GLY A 111 -2.68 -4.53 5.58
N LEU A 112 -3.55 -4.61 6.57
CA LEU A 112 -4.89 -5.18 6.44
C LEU A 112 -5.99 -4.14 6.71
N GLY A 113 -7.25 -4.52 6.41
CA GLY A 113 -8.44 -3.76 6.75
C GLY A 113 -8.80 -2.65 5.75
N ALA A 114 -8.16 -2.58 4.57
CA ALA A 114 -8.51 -1.58 3.57
C ALA A 114 -9.94 -1.77 3.04
N ALA A 115 -10.33 -3.01 2.72
CA ALA A 115 -11.69 -3.34 2.26
C ALA A 115 -12.76 -2.99 3.31
N ASP A 116 -12.51 -3.29 4.60
CA ASP A 116 -13.43 -2.96 5.69
C ASP A 116 -13.60 -1.45 5.87
N ARG A 117 -12.48 -0.70 5.80
CA ARG A 117 -12.52 0.77 5.87
C ARG A 117 -13.29 1.38 4.71
N ILE A 118 -13.18 0.81 3.52
CA ILE A 118 -13.97 1.23 2.35
C ILE A 118 -15.44 0.87 2.56
N GLY A 119 -15.73 -0.38 2.98
CA GLY A 119 -17.08 -0.90 3.22
C GLY A 119 -17.88 -0.12 4.26
N ALA A 120 -17.20 0.57 5.19
CA ALA A 120 -17.84 1.47 6.14
C ALA A 120 -18.44 2.75 5.49
N HIS A 121 -18.06 3.07 4.25
CA HIS A 121 -18.46 4.31 3.57
C HIS A 121 -19.15 4.10 2.22
N MET A 122 -18.99 2.94 1.59
CA MET A 122 -19.59 2.63 0.29
C MET A 122 -19.72 1.12 0.08
N ALA A 123 -20.59 0.71 -0.85
CA ALA A 123 -20.67 -0.69 -1.29
C ALA A 123 -19.35 -1.13 -1.93
N THR A 124 -18.98 -2.40 -1.69
CA THR A 124 -17.69 -2.95 -2.12
C THR A 124 -17.76 -3.76 -3.43
N ASP A 125 -18.94 -3.81 -4.07
CA ASP A 125 -19.14 -4.60 -5.30
C ASP A 125 -18.19 -4.21 -6.44
N ASN A 126 -17.75 -2.95 -6.50
CA ASN A 126 -16.81 -2.43 -7.51
C ASN A 126 -15.41 -2.18 -6.94
N VAL A 127 -15.09 -2.74 -5.77
CA VAL A 127 -13.77 -2.60 -5.15
C VAL A 127 -12.89 -3.79 -5.50
N LEU A 128 -11.70 -3.49 -5.97
CA LEU A 128 -10.63 -4.43 -6.27
C LEU A 128 -9.47 -4.18 -5.30
N LEU A 129 -8.74 -5.24 -4.98
CA LEU A 129 -7.60 -5.19 -4.09
C LEU A 129 -6.29 -5.28 -4.88
N GLY A 130 -5.30 -4.54 -4.45
CA GLY A 130 -3.97 -4.56 -5.03
C GLY A 130 -2.88 -4.74 -3.98
N VAL A 131 -1.79 -5.39 -4.39
CA VAL A 131 -0.56 -5.52 -3.60
C VAL A 131 0.61 -5.07 -4.46
N ALA A 132 1.32 -4.03 -4.03
CA ALA A 132 2.59 -3.64 -4.62
C ALA A 132 3.72 -4.46 -3.98
N ASP A 133 4.35 -5.34 -4.76
CA ASP A 133 5.42 -6.22 -4.32
C ASP A 133 6.77 -5.75 -4.86
N GLY A 134 7.76 -5.59 -3.97
CA GLY A 134 9.08 -5.10 -4.33
C GLY A 134 9.07 -3.68 -4.91
N PHE A 135 8.12 -2.85 -4.47
CA PHE A 135 8.03 -1.44 -4.84
C PHE A 135 8.74 -0.55 -3.83
N GLY A 136 9.50 0.40 -4.34
CA GLY A 136 10.08 1.47 -3.54
C GLY A 136 9.85 2.81 -4.20
N ALA A 137 9.43 3.78 -3.41
CA ALA A 137 9.18 5.15 -3.83
C ALA A 137 9.54 6.13 -2.72
N SER A 138 9.96 7.34 -3.09
CA SER A 138 10.18 8.42 -2.16
C SER A 138 9.83 9.77 -2.78
N MET A 139 9.37 10.73 -1.96
CA MET A 139 9.22 12.11 -2.39
C MET A 139 10.57 12.83 -2.30
N ARG A 140 10.88 13.61 -3.33
CA ARG A 140 12.05 14.51 -3.35
C ARG A 140 11.66 15.95 -3.03
N GLY A 141 10.37 16.25 -3.14
CA GLY A 141 9.76 17.55 -2.87
C GLY A 141 8.39 17.66 -3.50
N PRO A 142 7.73 18.82 -3.41
CA PRO A 142 6.46 19.07 -4.09
C PRO A 142 6.58 18.82 -5.61
N GLY A 143 5.64 18.08 -6.19
CA GLY A 143 5.64 17.75 -7.62
C GLY A 143 6.79 16.85 -8.08
N HIS A 144 7.57 16.24 -7.17
CA HIS A 144 8.75 15.47 -7.52
C HIS A 144 8.87 14.17 -6.70
N ALA A 145 8.72 13.03 -7.36
CA ALA A 145 8.87 11.70 -6.77
C ALA A 145 10.07 10.96 -7.39
N HIS A 146 10.59 9.99 -6.64
CA HIS A 146 11.63 9.07 -7.10
C HIS A 146 11.12 7.63 -7.00
N HIS A 147 11.25 6.91 -8.12
CA HIS A 147 10.92 5.49 -8.25
C HIS A 147 12.17 4.66 -7.95
N ASN A 148 12.22 4.01 -6.79
CA ASN A 148 13.40 3.26 -6.36
C ASN A 148 13.44 1.86 -6.97
N ALA A 149 12.28 1.16 -6.95
CA ALA A 149 12.15 -0.20 -7.43
C ALA A 149 10.70 -0.52 -7.83
N MET A 150 10.54 -1.46 -8.77
CA MET A 150 9.25 -1.99 -9.18
C MET A 150 9.40 -3.46 -9.57
N ARG A 151 8.67 -4.35 -8.90
CA ARG A 151 8.69 -5.78 -9.20
C ARG A 151 7.35 -6.25 -9.77
N LEU A 152 6.28 -6.20 -8.97
CA LEU A 152 4.99 -6.77 -9.36
C LEU A 152 3.83 -6.03 -8.67
N ILE A 153 2.80 -5.69 -9.44
CA ILE A 153 1.48 -5.34 -8.93
C ILE A 153 0.59 -6.58 -9.02
N ARG A 154 0.11 -7.05 -7.88
CA ARG A 154 -0.86 -8.14 -7.80
C ARG A 154 -2.24 -7.53 -7.66
N LEU A 155 -3.19 -8.01 -8.45
CA LEU A 155 -4.56 -7.51 -8.50
C LEU A 155 -5.53 -8.65 -8.24
N GLY A 156 -6.64 -8.38 -7.55
CA GLY A 156 -7.65 -9.40 -7.29
C GLY A 156 -9.00 -8.85 -6.87
N GLU A 157 -9.99 -9.72 -6.92
CA GLU A 157 -11.34 -9.47 -6.41
C GLU A 157 -11.39 -9.70 -4.90
N ILE A 158 -12.23 -8.95 -4.18
CA ILE A 158 -12.45 -9.16 -2.74
C ILE A 158 -12.92 -10.59 -2.45
N ASN A 159 -13.82 -11.12 -3.28
CA ASN A 159 -14.42 -12.45 -3.11
C ASN A 159 -13.69 -13.55 -3.92
N GLY A 160 -12.49 -13.25 -4.41
CA GLY A 160 -11.72 -14.18 -5.25
C GLY A 160 -12.21 -14.29 -6.68
N GLY A 161 -11.49 -15.10 -7.46
CA GLY A 161 -11.75 -15.33 -8.89
C GLY A 161 -11.14 -14.28 -9.82
N VAL A 162 -10.99 -14.65 -11.09
CA VAL A 162 -10.50 -13.75 -12.15
C VAL A 162 -11.65 -13.34 -13.06
N THR A 163 -12.23 -12.19 -12.80
CA THR A 163 -13.36 -11.63 -13.56
C THR A 163 -12.91 -10.85 -14.80
N ALA A 164 -13.83 -10.57 -15.72
CA ALA A 164 -13.55 -9.77 -16.91
C ALA A 164 -13.09 -8.33 -16.53
N ARG A 165 -13.66 -7.71 -15.48
CA ARG A 165 -13.23 -6.36 -15.03
C ARG A 165 -11.83 -6.40 -14.45
N LEU A 166 -11.46 -7.45 -13.70
CA LEU A 166 -10.11 -7.63 -13.17
C LEU A 166 -9.09 -7.80 -14.30
N GLN A 167 -9.42 -8.56 -15.35
CA GLN A 167 -8.58 -8.72 -16.56
C GLN A 167 -8.42 -7.40 -17.33
N ARG A 168 -9.48 -6.58 -17.40
CA ARG A 168 -9.39 -5.24 -17.99
C ARG A 168 -8.45 -4.34 -17.16
N LEU A 169 -8.53 -4.39 -15.82
CA LEU A 169 -7.64 -3.66 -14.95
C LEU A 169 -6.18 -4.12 -15.10
N GLU A 170 -5.93 -5.43 -15.14
CA GLU A 170 -4.60 -5.99 -15.41
C GLU A 170 -4.03 -5.45 -16.74
N THR A 171 -4.81 -5.50 -17.80
CA THR A 171 -4.42 -4.99 -19.13
C THR A 171 -4.11 -3.49 -19.09
N LEU A 172 -4.91 -2.70 -18.38
CA LEU A 172 -4.69 -1.27 -18.18
C LEU A 172 -3.32 -1.01 -17.52
N TRP A 173 -3.03 -1.70 -16.42
CA TRP A 173 -1.78 -1.55 -15.69
C TRP A 173 -0.57 -2.00 -16.52
N GLN A 174 -0.69 -3.11 -17.24
CA GLN A 174 0.37 -3.60 -18.14
C GLN A 174 0.63 -2.61 -19.28
N ALA A 175 -0.41 -2.04 -19.89
CA ALA A 175 -0.28 -1.03 -20.94
C ALA A 175 0.41 0.23 -20.43
N ALA A 176 0.25 0.58 -19.14
CA ALA A 176 0.94 1.68 -18.49
C ALA A 176 2.39 1.34 -18.09
N GLY A 177 2.90 0.15 -18.45
CA GLY A 177 4.29 -0.24 -18.22
C GLY A 177 4.55 -0.89 -16.86
N PHE A 178 3.51 -1.23 -16.11
CA PHE A 178 3.65 -2.01 -14.87
C PHE A 178 3.73 -3.50 -15.17
N THR A 179 4.55 -4.24 -14.43
CA THR A 179 4.39 -5.68 -14.33
C THR A 179 3.19 -5.94 -13.41
N ALA A 180 2.02 -6.19 -13.98
CA ALA A 180 0.78 -6.43 -13.24
C ALA A 180 0.21 -7.81 -13.57
N ARG A 181 -0.40 -8.48 -12.58
CA ARG A 181 -1.04 -9.78 -12.74
C ARG A 181 -2.31 -9.89 -11.89
N ALA A 182 -3.35 -10.48 -12.48
CA ALA A 182 -4.56 -10.89 -11.80
C ALA A 182 -4.35 -12.25 -11.08
N PHE A 183 -4.93 -12.39 -9.90
CA PHE A 183 -4.82 -13.59 -9.06
C PHE A 183 -6.20 -14.05 -8.60
N GLU A 184 -6.39 -15.36 -8.53
CA GLU A 184 -7.62 -16.00 -8.06
C GLU A 184 -7.89 -15.71 -6.57
N ASP A 185 -6.85 -15.74 -5.75
CA ASP A 185 -6.91 -15.44 -4.31
C ASP A 185 -5.93 -14.33 -3.96
N ILE A 186 -6.41 -13.09 -4.00
CA ILE A 186 -5.63 -11.94 -3.58
C ILE A 186 -5.51 -11.87 -2.06
N THR A 187 -6.47 -12.43 -1.33
CA THR A 187 -6.48 -12.42 0.14
C THR A 187 -5.29 -13.21 0.68
N GLN A 188 -5.03 -14.38 0.14
CA GLN A 188 -3.83 -15.17 0.45
C GLN A 188 -2.55 -14.33 0.30
N LEU A 189 -2.40 -13.65 -0.85
CA LEU A 189 -1.20 -12.87 -1.15
C LEU A 189 -1.04 -11.62 -0.27
N ILE A 190 -2.15 -10.98 0.10
CA ILE A 190 -2.17 -9.87 1.06
C ILE A 190 -1.68 -10.36 2.42
N TRP A 191 -2.20 -11.50 2.89
CA TRP A 191 -1.83 -12.06 4.18
C TRP A 191 -0.38 -12.55 4.22
N GLU A 192 0.11 -13.19 3.18
CA GLU A 192 1.51 -13.61 3.07
C GLU A 192 2.47 -12.42 3.15
N LYS A 193 2.15 -11.34 2.42
CA LYS A 193 2.91 -10.09 2.54
C LYS A 193 2.74 -9.45 3.92
N PHE A 194 1.54 -9.51 4.50
CA PHE A 194 1.25 -8.96 5.82
C PHE A 194 2.10 -9.64 6.91
N VAL A 195 2.18 -10.96 6.91
CA VAL A 195 3.04 -11.71 7.85
C VAL A 195 4.50 -11.28 7.73
N CYS A 196 5.04 -11.17 6.51
CA CYS A 196 6.40 -10.65 6.29
C CYS A 196 6.56 -9.21 6.82
N ASN A 197 5.58 -8.34 6.57
CA ASN A 197 5.62 -6.96 7.07
C ASN A 197 5.58 -6.90 8.60
N VAL A 198 4.72 -7.70 9.24
CA VAL A 198 4.62 -7.78 10.70
C VAL A 198 5.94 -8.25 11.32
N THR A 199 6.60 -9.23 10.70
CA THR A 199 7.90 -9.74 11.13
C THR A 199 8.99 -8.66 11.15
N LEU A 200 8.96 -7.74 10.19
CA LEU A 200 10.08 -6.80 10.00
C LEU A 200 9.77 -5.37 10.46
N SER A 201 8.53 -4.89 10.32
CA SER A 201 8.22 -3.46 10.46
C SER A 201 8.40 -2.94 11.88
N ALA A 202 7.61 -3.42 12.84
CA ALA A 202 7.72 -2.98 14.21
C ALA A 202 9.03 -3.45 14.88
N PRO A 203 9.50 -4.71 14.68
CA PRO A 203 10.79 -5.12 15.23
C PRO A 203 11.97 -4.25 14.76
N CYS A 204 12.18 -4.04 13.45
CA CYS A 204 13.24 -3.16 12.96
C CYS A 204 13.14 -1.74 13.51
N THR A 205 11.92 -1.24 13.72
CA THR A 205 11.67 0.10 14.27
C THR A 205 12.01 0.14 15.77
N ALA A 206 11.53 -0.84 16.53
CA ALA A 206 11.73 -0.89 17.98
C ALA A 206 13.20 -1.11 18.35
N PHE A 207 13.92 -1.96 17.63
CA PHE A 207 15.35 -2.22 17.82
C PHE A 207 16.24 -1.21 17.07
N ASP A 208 15.66 -0.29 16.30
CA ASP A 208 16.35 0.72 15.48
C ASP A 208 17.45 0.13 14.59
N CYS A 209 17.15 -0.92 13.87
CA CYS A 209 18.10 -1.64 13.02
C CYS A 209 17.51 -1.98 11.64
N ASN A 210 18.37 -2.29 10.66
CA ASN A 210 17.94 -2.87 9.39
C ASN A 210 17.64 -4.37 9.52
N VAL A 211 17.11 -4.96 8.46
CA VAL A 211 16.71 -6.38 8.44
C VAL A 211 17.85 -7.32 8.77
N GLY A 212 19.05 -7.12 8.20
CA GLY A 212 20.21 -7.98 8.45
C GLY A 212 20.70 -7.90 9.89
N ALA A 213 20.70 -6.70 10.50
CA ALA A 213 21.08 -6.55 11.91
C ALA A 213 20.03 -7.15 12.86
N LEU A 214 18.74 -7.09 12.51
CA LEU A 214 17.68 -7.77 13.25
C LEU A 214 17.90 -9.28 13.25
N MET A 215 18.16 -9.88 12.07
CA MET A 215 18.41 -11.30 11.91
C MET A 215 19.70 -11.79 12.58
N ALA A 216 20.72 -10.93 12.67
CA ALA A 216 22.00 -11.26 13.29
C ALA A 216 21.95 -11.27 14.84
N ASN A 217 20.89 -10.80 15.44
CA ASN A 217 20.66 -10.83 16.88
C ASN A 217 19.57 -11.86 17.19
N ASP A 218 19.96 -13.02 17.72
CA ASP A 218 19.06 -14.17 17.95
C ASP A 218 17.85 -13.80 18.82
N GLU A 219 18.04 -12.98 19.87
CA GLU A 219 16.93 -12.57 20.76
C GLU A 219 15.95 -11.63 20.06
N ALA A 220 16.46 -10.67 19.28
CA ALA A 220 15.63 -9.74 18.50
C ALA A 220 14.89 -10.47 17.34
N TRP A 221 15.56 -11.44 16.73
CA TRP A 221 14.95 -12.25 15.68
C TRP A 221 13.83 -13.14 16.21
N GLU A 222 13.99 -13.72 17.41
CA GLU A 222 12.93 -14.51 18.08
C GLU A 222 11.70 -13.63 18.41
N VAL A 223 11.88 -12.35 18.79
CA VAL A 223 10.77 -11.41 18.94
C VAL A 223 10.07 -11.18 17.60
N ALA A 224 10.82 -11.03 16.50
CA ALA A 224 10.25 -10.87 15.17
C ALA A 224 9.46 -12.11 14.71
N LEU A 225 9.99 -13.31 14.96
CA LEU A 225 9.29 -14.59 14.71
C LEU A 225 8.04 -14.74 15.59
N GLY A 226 8.09 -14.27 16.85
CA GLY A 226 6.92 -14.20 17.72
C GLY A 226 5.80 -13.37 17.10
N CYS A 227 6.12 -12.19 16.57
CA CYS A 227 5.14 -11.36 15.84
C CYS A 227 4.57 -12.09 14.62
N ALA A 228 5.41 -12.78 13.85
CA ALA A 228 4.98 -13.56 12.68
C ALA A 228 4.01 -14.68 13.06
N ARG A 229 4.32 -15.44 14.11
CA ARG A 229 3.50 -16.58 14.58
C ARG A 229 2.13 -16.11 15.06
N GLU A 230 2.04 -14.99 15.77
CA GLU A 230 0.76 -14.38 16.17
C GLU A 230 -0.07 -13.95 14.95
N ALA A 231 0.54 -13.24 13.99
CA ALA A 231 -0.14 -12.82 12.76
C ALA A 231 -0.60 -14.03 11.92
N HIS A 232 0.21 -15.06 11.80
CA HIS A 232 -0.13 -16.29 11.09
C HIS A 232 -1.29 -17.04 11.75
N ALA A 233 -1.29 -17.15 13.09
CA ALA A 233 -2.40 -17.74 13.82
C ALA A 233 -3.72 -17.00 13.59
N CYS A 234 -3.67 -15.67 13.59
CA CYS A 234 -4.83 -14.85 13.22
C CYS A 234 -5.28 -15.12 11.78
N GLY A 235 -4.34 -15.23 10.82
CA GLY A 235 -4.66 -15.53 9.42
C GLY A 235 -5.36 -16.88 9.22
N ILE A 236 -4.89 -17.91 9.93
CA ILE A 236 -5.55 -19.23 9.94
C ILE A 236 -6.97 -19.11 10.49
N ALA A 237 -7.17 -18.36 11.58
CA ALA A 237 -8.48 -18.15 12.18
C ALA A 237 -9.44 -17.34 11.26
N GLU A 238 -8.91 -16.45 10.42
CA GLU A 238 -9.64 -15.73 9.35
C GLU A 238 -9.87 -16.60 8.10
N GLY A 239 -9.41 -17.87 8.08
CA GLY A 239 -9.61 -18.82 6.99
C GLY A 239 -8.64 -18.67 5.82
N VAL A 240 -7.51 -18.02 6.01
CA VAL A 240 -6.48 -17.85 4.98
C VAL A 240 -5.77 -19.17 4.69
N ASN A 241 -5.71 -19.53 3.41
CA ASN A 241 -4.97 -20.71 2.95
C ASN A 241 -3.56 -20.29 2.51
N PHE A 242 -2.61 -20.26 3.46
CA PHE A 242 -1.22 -19.91 3.16
C PHE A 242 -0.56 -20.91 2.21
N SER A 243 0.32 -20.44 1.32
CA SER A 243 1.04 -21.28 0.35
C SER A 243 2.27 -21.99 0.94
N PHE A 244 2.60 -21.73 2.18
CA PHE A 244 3.74 -22.31 2.90
C PHE A 244 3.29 -23.15 4.10
N GLU A 245 4.07 -24.18 4.44
CA GLU A 245 3.85 -25.05 5.61
C GLU A 245 4.70 -24.61 6.81
N ASP A 246 5.91 -24.09 6.57
CA ASP A 246 6.87 -23.63 7.57
C ASP A 246 6.97 -22.10 7.55
N LEU A 247 6.28 -21.48 8.49
CA LEU A 247 6.23 -20.03 8.64
C LEU A 247 7.60 -19.42 8.91
N ASP A 248 8.34 -19.99 9.89
CA ASP A 248 9.61 -19.43 10.34
C ASP A 248 10.63 -19.44 9.20
N ARG A 249 10.67 -20.53 8.45
CA ARG A 249 11.47 -20.64 7.23
C ARG A 249 11.02 -19.62 6.18
N TYR A 250 9.72 -19.51 5.92
CA TYR A 250 9.17 -18.60 4.90
C TYR A 250 9.58 -17.14 5.16
N VAL A 251 9.41 -16.65 6.40
CA VAL A 251 9.77 -15.26 6.74
C VAL A 251 11.28 -15.05 6.81
N THR A 252 12.05 -16.08 7.21
CA THR A 252 13.52 -16.03 7.23
C THR A 252 14.09 -15.97 5.81
N ASP A 253 13.59 -16.81 4.91
CA ASP A 253 13.98 -16.79 3.49
C ASP A 253 13.66 -15.43 2.85
N PHE A 254 12.46 -14.88 3.12
CA PHE A 254 12.07 -13.55 2.66
C PHE A 254 13.00 -12.44 3.17
N ALA A 255 13.27 -12.41 4.47
CA ALA A 255 14.15 -11.42 5.11
C ALA A 255 15.58 -11.49 4.56
N SER A 256 16.08 -12.69 4.30
CA SER A 256 17.43 -12.94 3.77
C SER A 256 17.67 -12.36 2.38
N LEU A 257 16.60 -12.11 1.61
CA LEU A 257 16.70 -11.48 0.28
C LEU A 257 17.04 -9.98 0.36
N MET A 258 16.86 -9.34 1.52
CA MET A 258 16.99 -7.89 1.65
C MET A 258 17.68 -7.44 2.95
N PRO A 259 18.90 -7.94 3.28
CA PRO A 259 19.53 -7.69 4.58
C PRO A 259 19.81 -6.21 4.85
N ASN A 260 20.02 -5.41 3.81
CA ASN A 260 20.29 -3.98 3.93
C ASN A 260 19.02 -3.10 3.94
N ALA A 261 17.83 -3.71 3.80
CA ALA A 261 16.59 -2.96 3.77
C ALA A 261 16.23 -2.39 5.14
N SER A 262 15.61 -1.21 5.13
CA SER A 262 14.85 -0.68 6.26
C SER A 262 13.37 -0.68 5.88
N PRO A 263 12.50 -1.30 6.68
CA PRO A 263 11.06 -1.25 6.44
C PRO A 263 10.53 0.19 6.42
N SER A 264 9.44 0.42 5.69
CA SER A 264 8.82 1.76 5.54
C SER A 264 8.47 2.39 6.89
N LEU A 265 8.04 1.59 7.86
CA LEU A 265 7.71 2.04 9.21
C LEU A 265 8.93 2.65 9.90
N ARG A 266 10.10 2.01 9.83
CA ARG A 266 11.35 2.56 10.35
C ARG A 266 11.78 3.82 9.59
N LEU A 267 11.60 3.86 8.27
CA LEU A 267 11.92 5.05 7.47
C LEU A 267 11.03 6.25 7.83
N ASP A 268 9.74 6.02 8.10
CA ASP A 268 8.85 7.05 8.62
C ASP A 268 9.35 7.59 9.97
N HIS A 269 9.77 6.72 10.90
CA HIS A 269 10.33 7.12 12.20
C HIS A 269 11.63 7.92 12.07
N LEU A 270 12.55 7.50 11.18
CA LEU A 270 13.78 8.26 10.92
C LEU A 270 13.48 9.64 10.33
N ALA A 271 12.34 9.82 9.68
CA ALA A 271 11.87 11.10 9.17
C ALA A 271 10.97 11.87 10.14
N GLY A 272 10.79 11.40 11.39
CA GLY A 272 9.92 12.02 12.40
C GLY A 272 8.44 12.01 12.01
N LYS A 273 8.00 11.01 11.26
CA LYS A 273 6.63 10.90 10.76
C LYS A 273 5.91 9.70 11.37
N ALA A 274 4.61 9.87 11.63
CA ALA A 274 3.75 8.77 12.01
C ALA A 274 3.69 7.71 10.90
N SER A 275 3.74 6.44 11.32
CA SER A 275 3.79 5.29 10.44
C SER A 275 2.42 4.63 10.22
N GLU A 276 2.43 3.48 9.55
CA GLU A 276 1.24 2.64 9.38
C GLU A 276 1.17 1.52 10.43
N ILE A 277 1.69 1.75 11.64
CA ILE A 277 1.75 0.73 12.71
C ILE A 277 0.38 0.10 12.97
N ASP A 278 -0.71 0.88 12.94
CA ASP A 278 -2.07 0.42 13.24
C ASP A 278 -2.65 -0.53 12.17
N ALA A 279 -2.15 -0.45 10.94
CA ALA A 279 -2.56 -1.32 9.85
C ALA A 279 -1.63 -2.54 9.67
N ILE A 280 -0.47 -2.55 10.34
CA ILE A 280 0.52 -3.64 10.30
C ILE A 280 0.50 -4.35 11.66
N ASN A 281 1.49 -4.17 12.51
CA ASN A 281 1.55 -4.92 13.78
C ASN A 281 0.35 -4.64 14.69
N GLY A 282 -0.17 -3.40 14.73
CA GLY A 282 -1.33 -3.03 15.51
C GLY A 282 -2.65 -3.67 15.06
N MET A 283 -2.71 -4.24 13.85
CA MET A 283 -3.88 -4.98 13.39
C MET A 283 -3.92 -6.40 13.99
N VAL A 284 -2.77 -6.99 14.33
CA VAL A 284 -2.70 -8.34 14.89
C VAL A 284 -3.46 -8.46 16.21
N PRO A 285 -3.31 -7.55 17.21
CA PRO A 285 -4.14 -7.56 18.42
C PRO A 285 -5.64 -7.41 18.16
N VAL A 286 -6.02 -6.61 17.17
CA VAL A 286 -7.44 -6.44 16.80
C VAL A 286 -8.03 -7.75 16.29
N LEU A 287 -7.29 -8.47 15.46
CA LEU A 287 -7.69 -9.79 14.94
C LEU A 287 -7.64 -10.85 16.04
N GLY A 288 -6.57 -10.85 16.85
CA GLY A 288 -6.44 -11.76 17.99
C GLY A 288 -7.63 -11.68 18.94
N ALA A 289 -8.08 -10.45 19.28
CA ALA A 289 -9.25 -10.24 20.12
C ALA A 289 -10.55 -10.81 19.53
N ARG A 290 -10.72 -10.81 18.21
CA ARG A 290 -11.89 -11.40 17.54
C ARG A 290 -11.93 -12.92 17.68
N HIS A 291 -10.77 -13.57 17.71
CA HIS A 291 -10.63 -15.02 17.69
C HIS A 291 -10.15 -15.63 19.01
N GLY A 292 -9.95 -14.81 20.05
CA GLY A 292 -9.45 -15.27 21.35
C GLY A 292 -7.98 -15.74 21.30
N ILE A 293 -7.18 -15.15 20.42
CA ILE A 293 -5.75 -15.41 20.24
C ILE A 293 -4.96 -14.33 20.98
N GLU A 294 -4.07 -14.74 21.89
CA GLU A 294 -3.15 -13.82 22.56
C GLU A 294 -2.06 -13.33 21.59
N THR A 295 -1.72 -12.03 21.67
CA THR A 295 -0.78 -11.38 20.73
C THR A 295 0.23 -10.48 21.45
N PRO A 296 0.91 -10.99 22.50
CA PRO A 296 1.75 -10.18 23.39
C PRO A 296 2.93 -9.51 22.69
N PHE A 297 3.54 -10.14 21.68
CA PHE A 297 4.64 -9.55 20.93
C PHE A 297 4.16 -8.33 20.13
N ASN A 298 3.10 -8.47 19.36
CA ASN A 298 2.55 -7.38 18.54
C ASN A 298 1.94 -6.26 19.41
N GLU A 299 1.26 -6.59 20.52
CA GLU A 299 0.76 -5.59 21.46
C GLU A 299 1.90 -4.74 22.03
N THR A 300 2.96 -5.39 22.52
CA THR A 300 4.11 -4.72 23.12
C THR A 300 4.82 -3.81 22.11
N LEU A 301 5.14 -4.34 20.93
CA LEU A 301 5.85 -3.56 19.91
C LEU A 301 4.98 -2.42 19.37
N THR A 302 3.68 -2.64 19.21
CA THR A 302 2.74 -1.57 18.80
C THR A 302 2.71 -0.45 19.83
N ALA A 303 2.68 -0.78 21.13
CA ALA A 303 2.72 0.22 22.21
C ALA A 303 4.03 1.01 22.19
N ILE A 304 5.18 0.37 22.00
CA ILE A 304 6.49 1.02 21.90
C ILE A 304 6.54 1.99 20.72
N VAL A 305 6.08 1.55 19.54
CA VAL A 305 6.07 2.38 18.33
C VAL A 305 5.16 3.60 18.50
N ARG A 306 3.93 3.41 18.98
CA ARG A 306 2.99 4.51 19.26
C ARG A 306 3.53 5.50 20.29
N ALA A 307 4.20 5.01 21.35
CA ALA A 307 4.81 5.88 22.35
C ALA A 307 5.91 6.77 21.75
N ARG A 308 6.69 6.25 20.80
CA ARG A 308 7.69 7.07 20.07
C ARG A 308 7.02 8.08 19.15
N GLU A 309 5.97 7.67 18.42
CA GLU A 309 5.23 8.58 17.52
C GLU A 309 4.54 9.73 18.27
N ALA A 310 4.09 9.50 19.50
CA ALA A 310 3.51 10.55 20.35
C ALA A 310 4.51 11.68 20.70
N ALA A 311 5.81 11.42 20.58
CA ALA A 311 6.85 12.43 20.76
C ALA A 311 7.20 13.21 19.47
N PHE A 312 6.69 12.80 18.31
CA PHE A 312 6.92 13.52 17.06
C PHE A 312 6.12 14.83 17.04
N GLY A 313 6.80 15.94 16.76
CA GLY A 313 6.15 17.26 16.69
C GLY A 313 5.85 17.91 18.04
N SER A 314 6.50 17.49 19.13
CA SER A 314 6.39 18.10 20.47
C SER A 314 7.46 19.19 20.70
N ASP A 315 8.24 19.56 19.68
CA ASP A 315 9.26 20.63 19.73
C ASP A 315 8.81 21.89 18.99
#